data_6af6aaae6e3270f68f837d457f1fcfa7
#
_entry.id   6af6aaae6e3270f68f837d457f1fcfa7
#
_cell.length_a   1.000
_cell.length_b   1.000
_cell.length_c   1.000
_cell.angle_alpha   90.00
_cell.angle_beta   90.00
_cell.angle_gamma   90.00
#
_symmetry.space_group_name_H-M   'P 1'
#
loop_
_entity.id
_entity.type
_entity.pdbx_description
1 polymer ?
#
loop_
_entity_poly.entity_id
_entity_poly.type
_entity_poly.pdbx_seq_one_letter_code
_entity_poly.pdbx_strand_id
1 'polypeptide(L)'
;MTATPFLERWFEIMDSDEPERVLGLITDDFVMSVQFSKGAGESAEFVGDRAGLEAYLEQREKSVLVHHVTEGARVGDVELVLGRTTRDGDFEASFNASALIDDASDRCRRLLIGRTPEVEFPQD
;
A
#
# COMPACT_ATOMS: atom_id res chain seq x y z
N MET A 1 -10.07 -3.85 -17.42
CA MET A 1 -9.48 -4.88 -16.54
C MET A 1 -8.11 -4.41 -16.09
N THR A 2 -7.86 -4.43 -14.79
CA THR A 2 -6.58 -3.97 -14.24
C THR A 2 -5.59 -5.12 -14.11
N ALA A 3 -4.29 -4.81 -14.23
CA ALA A 3 -3.21 -5.78 -13.99
C ALA A 3 -2.93 -5.96 -12.49
N THR A 4 -3.45 -5.07 -11.63
CA THR A 4 -3.13 -5.04 -10.20
C THR A 4 -4.39 -4.97 -9.33
N PRO A 5 -5.31 -5.95 -9.46
CA PRO A 5 -6.57 -5.90 -8.73
C PRO A 5 -6.39 -5.97 -7.21
N PHE A 6 -5.38 -6.71 -6.71
CA PHE A 6 -5.14 -6.80 -5.27
C PHE A 6 -4.71 -5.45 -4.69
N LEU A 7 -3.68 -4.82 -5.28
CA LEU A 7 -3.14 -3.57 -4.74
C LEU A 7 -4.14 -2.44 -4.84
N GLU A 8 -4.92 -2.36 -5.92
CA GLU A 8 -5.97 -1.35 -6.03
C GLU A 8 -7.03 -1.53 -4.94
N ARG A 9 -7.42 -2.78 -4.68
CA ARG A 9 -8.36 -3.09 -3.60
C ARG A 9 -7.77 -2.80 -2.22
N TRP A 10 -6.50 -3.14 -2.01
CA TRP A 10 -5.79 -2.87 -0.76
C TRP A 10 -5.88 -1.39 -0.40
N PHE A 11 -5.48 -0.51 -1.35
CA PHE A 11 -5.47 0.92 -1.10
C PHE A 11 -6.89 1.48 -0.95
N GLU A 12 -7.84 1.00 -1.73
CA GLU A 12 -9.24 1.41 -1.59
C GLU A 12 -9.77 1.12 -0.19
N ILE A 13 -9.49 -0.07 0.34
CA ILE A 13 -9.93 -0.45 1.68
C ILE A 13 -9.18 0.34 2.76
N MET A 14 -7.86 0.51 2.59
CA MET A 14 -7.07 1.29 3.55
C MET A 14 -7.52 2.75 3.64
N ASP A 15 -8.02 3.30 2.54
CA ASP A 15 -8.53 4.67 2.49
C ASP A 15 -9.99 4.78 2.94
N SER A 16 -10.65 3.66 3.19
CA SER A 16 -12.06 3.61 3.61
C SER A 16 -12.22 3.79 5.12
N ASP A 17 -13.47 3.75 5.60
CA ASP A 17 -13.79 3.82 7.02
C ASP A 17 -13.53 2.50 7.75
N GLU A 18 -13.25 1.42 7.02
CA GLU A 18 -13.07 0.08 7.58
C GLU A 18 -11.76 -0.54 7.09
N PRO A 19 -10.58 0.06 7.37
CA PRO A 19 -9.30 -0.45 6.87
C PRO A 19 -8.96 -1.85 7.40
N GLU A 20 -9.54 -2.27 8.52
CA GLU A 20 -9.35 -3.62 9.09
C GLU A 20 -9.83 -4.73 8.14
N ARG A 21 -10.62 -4.40 7.13
CA ARG A 21 -11.06 -5.38 6.12
C ARG A 21 -9.89 -5.94 5.31
N VAL A 22 -8.72 -5.26 5.29
CA VAL A 22 -7.54 -5.80 4.60
C VAL A 22 -7.05 -7.10 5.22
N LEU A 23 -7.38 -7.36 6.50
CA LEU A 23 -7.00 -8.61 7.15
C LEU A 23 -7.57 -9.85 6.47
N GLY A 24 -8.68 -9.70 5.75
CA GLY A 24 -9.24 -10.78 4.92
C GLY A 24 -8.50 -11.01 3.62
N LEU A 25 -7.55 -10.16 3.26
CA LEU A 25 -6.82 -10.20 2.00
C LEU A 25 -5.41 -10.77 2.14
N ILE A 26 -5.01 -11.18 3.33
CA ILE A 26 -3.64 -11.62 3.61
C ILE A 26 -3.60 -13.05 4.11
N THR A 27 -2.47 -13.73 3.86
CA THR A 27 -2.25 -15.09 4.34
C THR A 27 -1.83 -15.09 5.81
N ASP A 28 -1.83 -16.27 6.43
CA ASP A 28 -1.40 -16.40 7.82
C ASP A 28 0.10 -16.12 7.98
N ASP A 29 0.91 -16.36 6.94
CA ASP A 29 2.34 -16.11 6.95
C ASP A 29 2.73 -14.73 6.36
N PHE A 30 1.77 -13.83 6.28
CA PHE A 30 1.96 -12.49 5.72
C PHE A 30 3.04 -11.70 6.45
N VAL A 31 3.87 -11.00 5.66
CA VAL A 31 4.85 -10.04 6.18
C VAL A 31 4.83 -8.82 5.27
N MET A 32 4.87 -7.63 5.87
CA MET A 32 4.95 -6.39 5.11
C MET A 32 6.00 -5.44 5.67
N SER A 33 6.50 -4.59 4.79
CA SER A 33 7.36 -3.48 5.14
C SER A 33 6.88 -2.23 4.42
N VAL A 34 6.72 -1.15 5.16
CA VAL A 34 6.44 0.18 4.59
C VAL A 34 7.58 1.09 5.00
N GLN A 35 8.23 1.68 4.02
CA GLN A 35 9.29 2.67 4.27
C GLN A 35 8.84 3.98 3.65
N PHE A 36 8.89 5.06 4.41
CA PHE A 36 8.46 6.34 3.89
C PHE A 36 9.37 7.47 4.37
N SER A 37 9.68 8.36 3.44
CA SER A 37 10.36 9.60 3.73
C SER A 37 9.36 10.62 4.23
N LYS A 38 9.70 11.34 5.28
CA LYS A 38 8.90 12.45 5.81
C LYS A 38 9.33 13.79 5.21
N GLY A 39 10.36 13.78 4.36
CA GLY A 39 11.02 14.98 3.87
C GLY A 39 12.13 15.43 4.81
N ALA A 40 12.94 16.37 4.37
CA ALA A 40 14.05 16.97 5.15
C ALA A 40 15.03 15.94 5.73
N GLY A 41 15.24 14.82 5.00
CA GLY A 41 16.17 13.77 5.43
C GLY A 41 15.64 12.86 6.52
N GLU A 42 14.38 13.01 6.95
CA GLU A 42 13.75 12.15 7.93
C GLU A 42 13.00 11.01 7.27
N SER A 43 12.95 9.86 7.94
CA SER A 43 12.23 8.69 7.44
C SER A 43 11.59 7.93 8.58
N ALA A 44 10.60 7.08 8.23
CA ALA A 44 9.96 6.18 9.15
C ALA A 44 9.73 4.84 8.48
N GLU A 45 9.59 3.80 9.28
CA GLU A 45 9.44 2.43 8.80
C GLU A 45 8.42 1.70 9.65
N PHE A 46 7.60 0.87 8.99
CA PHE A 46 6.77 -0.12 9.66
C PHE A 46 7.11 -1.49 9.09
N VAL A 47 7.42 -2.45 9.95
CA VAL A 47 7.62 -3.85 9.55
C VAL A 47 6.75 -4.70 10.45
N GLY A 48 5.97 -5.60 9.87
CA GLY A 48 5.12 -6.46 10.66
C GLY A 48 4.58 -7.66 9.90
N ASP A 49 4.17 -8.65 10.68
CA ASP A 49 3.41 -9.80 10.22
C ASP A 49 1.91 -9.48 10.39
N ARG A 50 1.07 -10.51 10.28
CA ARG A 50 -0.38 -10.35 10.46
C ARG A 50 -0.73 -9.71 11.82
N ALA A 51 -0.13 -10.20 12.90
CA ALA A 51 -0.39 -9.67 14.24
C ALA A 51 0.07 -8.20 14.36
N GLY A 52 1.22 -7.88 13.77
CA GLY A 52 1.71 -6.50 13.72
C GLY A 52 0.77 -5.57 12.97
N LEU A 53 0.23 -6.02 11.85
CA LEU A 53 -0.74 -5.24 11.08
C LEU A 53 -2.03 -5.03 11.87
N GLU A 54 -2.53 -6.06 12.56
CA GLU A 54 -3.73 -5.93 13.41
C GLU A 54 -3.54 -4.85 14.47
N ALA A 55 -2.39 -4.87 15.16
CA ALA A 55 -2.06 -3.87 16.18
C ALA A 55 -1.96 -2.46 15.58
N TYR A 56 -1.33 -2.34 14.41
CA TYR A 56 -1.21 -1.07 13.70
C TYR A 56 -2.59 -0.48 13.36
N LEU A 57 -3.50 -1.32 12.84
CA LEU A 57 -4.83 -0.88 12.44
C LEU A 57 -5.68 -0.43 13.64
N GLU A 58 -5.52 -1.07 14.80
CA GLU A 58 -6.22 -0.68 16.03
C GLU A 58 -5.82 0.69 16.54
N GLN A 59 -4.56 1.09 16.29
CA GLN A 59 -4.01 2.36 16.78
C GLN A 59 -4.06 3.47 15.73
N ARG A 60 -4.37 3.11 14.49
CA ARG A 60 -4.33 4.05 13.38
C ARG A 60 -5.51 5.02 13.44
N GLU A 61 -5.22 6.30 13.32
CA GLU A 61 -6.24 7.30 13.13
C GLU A 61 -6.75 7.24 11.69
N LYS A 62 -7.99 7.66 11.47
CA LYS A 62 -8.58 7.70 10.16
C LYS A 62 -7.74 8.58 9.23
N SER A 63 -7.31 8.02 8.12
CA SER A 63 -6.49 8.74 7.17
C SER A 63 -7.33 9.70 6.32
N VAL A 64 -6.78 10.88 6.06
CA VAL A 64 -7.33 11.83 5.09
C VAL A 64 -6.61 11.72 3.74
N LEU A 65 -5.66 10.79 3.63
CA LEU A 65 -4.92 10.56 2.38
C LEU A 65 -5.71 9.63 1.48
N VAL A 66 -5.61 9.89 0.17
CA VAL A 66 -6.20 9.04 -0.85
C VAL A 66 -5.07 8.52 -1.75
N HIS A 67 -5.04 7.21 -1.95
CA HIS A 67 -4.06 6.56 -2.79
C HIS A 67 -4.60 6.40 -4.21
N HIS A 68 -3.82 6.85 -5.20
CA HIS A 68 -4.18 6.74 -6.62
C HIS A 68 -3.11 5.91 -7.32
N VAL A 69 -3.50 4.74 -7.85
CA VAL A 69 -2.61 3.92 -8.67
C VAL A 69 -2.58 4.51 -10.07
N THR A 70 -1.39 4.90 -10.54
CA THR A 70 -1.23 5.53 -11.86
C THR A 70 -0.67 4.57 -12.90
N GLU A 71 0.17 3.61 -12.49
CA GLU A 71 0.73 2.59 -13.36
C GLU A 71 0.74 1.26 -12.62
N GLY A 72 0.50 0.17 -13.33
CA GLY A 72 0.54 -1.15 -12.72
C GLY A 72 0.93 -2.22 -13.72
N ALA A 73 1.55 -3.27 -13.22
CA ALA A 73 1.93 -4.43 -14.00
C ALA A 73 1.90 -5.67 -13.12
N ARG A 74 1.75 -6.82 -13.74
CA ARG A 74 1.86 -8.10 -13.05
C ARG A 74 2.95 -8.93 -13.71
N VAL A 75 3.85 -9.47 -12.89
CA VAL A 75 4.92 -10.37 -13.35
C VAL A 75 4.82 -11.65 -12.52
N GLY A 76 4.37 -12.73 -13.15
CA GLY A 76 4.09 -13.96 -12.42
C GLY A 76 3.04 -13.72 -11.34
N ASP A 77 3.38 -14.03 -10.10
CA ASP A 77 2.47 -13.85 -8.95
C ASP A 77 2.70 -12.52 -8.23
N VAL A 78 3.47 -11.60 -8.80
CA VAL A 78 3.79 -10.31 -8.18
C VAL A 78 3.07 -9.19 -8.90
N GLU A 79 2.29 -8.42 -8.14
CA GLU A 79 1.74 -7.15 -8.62
C GLU A 79 2.70 -6.01 -8.28
N LEU A 80 2.87 -5.08 -9.21
CA LEU A 80 3.75 -3.92 -9.08
C LEU A 80 2.97 -2.66 -9.45
N VAL A 81 3.01 -1.65 -8.59
CA VAL A 81 2.33 -0.38 -8.90
C VAL A 81 3.24 0.81 -8.63
N LEU A 82 2.99 1.87 -9.39
CA LEU A 82 3.43 3.23 -9.09
C LEU A 82 2.16 4.05 -8.87
N GLY A 83 2.17 4.92 -7.87
CA GLY A 83 1.01 5.74 -7.58
C GLY A 83 1.39 7.03 -6.89
N ARG A 84 0.36 7.76 -6.51
CA ARG A 84 0.52 9.00 -5.77
C ARG A 84 -0.57 9.10 -4.70
N THR A 85 -0.22 9.73 -3.58
CA THR A 85 -1.20 10.06 -2.55
C THR A 85 -1.53 11.54 -2.63
N THR A 86 -2.79 11.87 -2.34
CA THR A 86 -3.25 13.24 -2.26
C THR A 86 -3.86 13.50 -0.89
N ARG A 87 -3.78 14.76 -0.45
CA ARG A 87 -4.45 15.25 0.75
C ARG A 87 -5.29 16.45 0.33
N ASP A 88 -6.60 16.34 0.49
CA ASP A 88 -7.56 17.39 0.06
C ASP A 88 -7.39 17.77 -1.42
N GLY A 89 -7.05 16.77 -2.26
CA GLY A 89 -6.87 16.95 -3.70
C GLY A 89 -5.46 17.38 -4.11
N ASP A 90 -4.60 17.74 -3.16
CA ASP A 90 -3.23 18.17 -3.45
C ASP A 90 -2.25 17.01 -3.34
N PHE A 91 -1.21 17.05 -4.19
CA PHE A 91 -0.14 16.06 -4.13
C PHE A 91 0.50 16.01 -2.74
N GLU A 92 0.65 14.81 -2.20
CA GLU A 92 1.32 14.62 -0.91
C GLU A 92 2.60 13.79 -1.08
N ALA A 93 2.53 12.68 -1.82
CA ALA A 93 3.70 11.82 -2.01
C ALA A 93 3.52 10.92 -3.23
N SER A 94 4.64 10.44 -3.77
CA SER A 94 4.64 9.31 -4.71
C SER A 94 4.88 8.03 -3.92
N PHE A 95 4.32 6.92 -4.38
CA PHE A 95 4.57 5.62 -3.76
C PHE A 95 4.72 4.54 -4.81
N ASN A 96 5.40 3.46 -4.42
CA ASN A 96 5.40 2.22 -5.18
C ASN A 96 5.09 1.07 -4.23
N ALA A 97 4.60 -0.03 -4.77
CA ALA A 97 4.30 -1.21 -3.98
C ALA A 97 4.52 -2.47 -4.80
N SER A 98 4.93 -3.53 -4.10
CA SER A 98 5.10 -4.86 -4.67
C SER A 98 4.37 -5.86 -3.77
N ALA A 99 3.49 -6.67 -4.36
CA ALA A 99 2.72 -7.65 -3.60
C ALA A 99 2.87 -9.04 -4.21
N LEU A 100 3.32 -9.99 -3.40
CA LEU A 100 3.37 -11.40 -3.79
C LEU A 100 2.04 -12.05 -3.42
N ILE A 101 1.32 -12.52 -4.43
CA ILE A 101 -0.01 -13.09 -4.26
C ILE A 101 0.09 -14.62 -4.23
N ASP A 102 -0.58 -15.24 -3.26
CA ASP A 102 -0.70 -16.68 -3.21
C ASP A 102 -1.72 -17.13 -4.26
N ASP A 103 -1.26 -17.88 -5.25
CA ASP A 103 -2.05 -18.30 -6.39
C ASP A 103 -3.28 -19.14 -5.98
N ALA A 104 -3.15 -19.92 -4.91
CA ALA A 104 -4.24 -20.79 -4.46
C ALA A 104 -5.36 -20.06 -3.75
N SER A 105 -5.07 -18.95 -3.07
CA SER A 105 -6.05 -18.24 -2.23
C SER A 105 -6.35 -16.81 -2.68
N ASP A 106 -5.60 -16.27 -3.65
CA ASP A 106 -5.63 -14.86 -4.08
C ASP A 106 -5.32 -13.88 -2.95
N ARG A 107 -4.69 -14.35 -1.86
CA ARG A 107 -4.31 -13.52 -0.73
C ARG A 107 -2.83 -13.16 -0.82
N CYS A 108 -2.48 -12.04 -0.22
CA CYS A 108 -1.11 -11.54 -0.25
C CYS A 108 -0.25 -12.19 0.84
N ARG A 109 0.94 -12.63 0.45
CA ARG A 109 1.92 -13.22 1.36
C ARG A 109 3.00 -12.23 1.76
N ARG A 110 3.38 -11.33 0.85
CA ARG A 110 4.46 -10.35 1.07
C ARG A 110 4.06 -9.03 0.44
N LEU A 111 4.30 -7.95 1.16
CA LEU A 111 3.96 -6.62 0.68
C LEU A 111 5.08 -5.64 1.02
N LEU A 112 5.59 -4.96 0.00
CA LEU A 112 6.57 -3.89 0.16
C LEU A 112 5.94 -2.60 -0.35
N ILE A 113 6.06 -1.52 0.43
CA ILE A 113 5.60 -0.21 0.03
C ILE A 113 6.69 0.80 0.31
N GLY A 114 7.02 1.63 -0.69
CA GLY A 114 7.93 2.77 -0.55
C GLY A 114 7.17 4.05 -0.86
N ARG A 115 7.43 5.11 -0.11
CA ARG A 115 6.71 6.37 -0.27
C ARG A 115 7.61 7.56 0.03
N THR A 116 7.54 8.60 -0.81
CA THR A 116 8.32 9.82 -0.62
C THR A 116 7.60 11.04 -1.17
N PRO A 117 7.60 12.19 -0.45
CA PRO A 117 7.09 13.45 -0.99
C PRO A 117 8.10 14.16 -1.88
N GLU A 118 9.33 13.66 -1.97
CA GLU A 118 10.43 14.39 -2.62
C GLU A 118 10.50 14.19 -4.13
N VAL A 119 9.77 13.23 -4.67
CA VAL A 119 9.73 12.96 -6.10
C VAL A 119 8.28 12.91 -6.55
N GLU A 120 7.93 13.76 -7.48
CA GLU A 120 6.60 13.74 -8.10
C GLU A 120 6.72 13.32 -9.56
N PHE A 121 5.96 12.28 -9.95
CA PHE A 121 5.95 11.83 -11.33
C PHE A 121 4.95 12.67 -12.11
N PRO A 122 5.35 13.23 -13.27
CA PRO A 122 4.44 14.06 -14.06
C PRO A 122 3.18 13.29 -14.48
N GLN A 123 2.05 14.00 -14.44
CA GLN A 123 0.77 13.49 -14.94
C GLN A 123 0.45 14.18 -16.25
N ASP A 124 0.18 13.40 -17.29
CA ASP A 124 -0.18 13.93 -18.62
C ASP A 124 -1.68 14.14 -18.75
#